data_59299ef63e00b8c773c9ea27bee79f89
#
_entry.id   59299ef63e00b8c773c9ea27bee79f89
#
_cell.length_a   1.000
_cell.length_b   1.000
_cell.length_c   1.000
_cell.angle_alpha   90.00
_cell.angle_beta   90.00
_cell.angle_gamma   90.00
#
_symmetry.space_group_name_H-M   'P 1'
#
loop_
_entity.id
_entity.type
_entity.pdbx_description
1 polymer ?
#
loop_
_entity_poly.entity_id
_entity_poly.type
_entity_poly.pdbx_seq_one_letter_code
_entity_poly.pdbx_strand_id
1 'polypeptide(L)'
;MAIKKLKLYILLIFMVSFIASKVQNSWGSVNIQQIKVPTENGQWVVADLFKPLSATKDNPAPVVIVIPGFQRSKETLSNISIELSRRGMVVISIDPYAQGGSSSSMQRRAATKEGYGMFAIVEYISNTDNLNYIDKSKIGVTGHSAGGLAAIRGAQYFGNQAKGITSYSKIHSAYVSGMLRMGFEKKHLKKIKSNIGVSYALYDEGAWQNQLKNGDLTKAPEILRLINHQLADSKNNFNNVEIGKFYGELNKRNKTIIHNEKVLHPLQPYDF
;
A
#
# COMPACT_ATOMS: atom_id res chain seq x y z
N MET A 1 -37.68 35.14 -11.30
CA MET A 1 -36.83 34.88 -10.13
C MET A 1 -36.20 33.49 -10.11
N ALA A 2 -36.93 32.43 -10.45
CA ALA A 2 -36.43 31.04 -10.47
C ALA A 2 -35.27 30.79 -11.46
N ILE A 3 -35.37 31.30 -12.69
CA ILE A 3 -34.29 31.07 -13.72
C ILE A 3 -32.96 31.72 -13.32
N LYS A 4 -32.99 32.91 -12.65
CA LYS A 4 -31.75 33.54 -12.16
C LYS A 4 -31.08 32.73 -11.07
N LYS A 5 -31.86 32.17 -10.14
CA LYS A 5 -31.36 31.25 -9.12
C LYS A 5 -30.79 29.96 -9.71
N LEU A 6 -31.46 29.37 -10.70
CA LEU A 6 -30.98 28.17 -11.40
C LEU A 6 -29.61 28.43 -12.08
N LYS A 7 -29.47 29.54 -12.81
CA LYS A 7 -28.19 29.92 -13.43
C LYS A 7 -27.07 30.09 -12.38
N LEU A 8 -27.38 30.71 -11.24
CA LEU A 8 -26.41 30.84 -10.15
C LEU A 8 -25.97 29.49 -9.60
N TYR A 9 -26.90 28.56 -9.35
CA TYR A 9 -26.56 27.22 -8.86
C TYR A 9 -25.70 26.45 -9.85
N ILE A 10 -26.03 26.50 -11.15
CA ILE A 10 -25.22 25.87 -12.19
C ILE A 10 -23.79 26.43 -12.17
N LEU A 11 -23.64 27.77 -12.11
CA LEU A 11 -22.32 28.41 -12.04
C LEU A 11 -21.54 27.97 -10.79
N LEU A 12 -22.20 27.90 -9.63
CA LEU A 12 -21.59 27.45 -8.40
C LEU A 12 -21.13 26.01 -8.49
N ILE A 13 -21.92 25.11 -9.08
CA ILE A 13 -21.53 23.70 -9.29
C ILE A 13 -20.26 23.62 -10.15
N PHE A 14 -20.23 24.34 -11.29
CA PHE A 14 -19.02 24.35 -12.13
C PHE A 14 -17.80 24.91 -11.41
N MET A 15 -17.95 25.99 -10.66
CA MET A 15 -16.86 26.59 -9.89
C MET A 15 -16.32 25.63 -8.82
N VAL A 16 -17.22 25.03 -8.04
CA VAL A 16 -16.82 24.08 -6.98
C VAL A 16 -16.18 22.83 -7.59
N SER A 17 -16.72 22.28 -8.69
CA SER A 17 -16.15 21.13 -9.40
C SER A 17 -14.75 21.47 -9.93
N PHE A 18 -14.56 22.66 -10.49
CA PHE A 18 -13.25 23.11 -10.94
C PHE A 18 -12.24 23.22 -9.80
N ILE A 19 -12.63 23.83 -8.67
CA ILE A 19 -11.79 23.93 -7.49
C ILE A 19 -11.46 22.54 -6.95
N ALA A 20 -12.45 21.66 -6.83
CA ALA A 20 -12.24 20.28 -6.36
C ALA A 20 -11.23 19.53 -7.26
N SER A 21 -11.37 19.63 -8.57
CA SER A 21 -10.42 19.06 -9.53
C SER A 21 -9.00 19.60 -9.35
N LYS A 22 -8.86 20.91 -9.13
CA LYS A 22 -7.54 21.54 -8.86
C LYS A 22 -6.94 21.08 -7.54
N VAL A 23 -7.75 20.94 -6.50
CA VAL A 23 -7.30 20.41 -5.20
C VAL A 23 -6.81 18.98 -5.34
N GLN A 24 -7.53 18.11 -6.05
CA GLN A 24 -7.16 16.70 -6.23
C GLN A 24 -5.79 16.51 -6.91
N ASN A 25 -5.47 17.33 -7.91
CA ASN A 25 -4.18 17.29 -8.59
C ASN A 25 -3.14 18.27 -8.04
N SER A 26 -3.37 18.78 -6.83
CA SER A 26 -2.49 19.76 -6.17
C SER A 26 -2.16 20.97 -7.06
N TRP A 27 -3.21 21.57 -7.66
CA TRP A 27 -3.10 22.71 -8.58
C TRP A 27 -2.23 22.45 -9.80
N GLY A 28 -2.18 21.17 -10.26
CA GLY A 28 -1.41 20.73 -11.42
C GLY A 28 0.01 20.29 -11.10
N SER A 29 0.41 20.25 -9.82
CA SER A 29 1.72 19.72 -9.44
C SER A 29 1.79 18.18 -9.46
N VAL A 30 0.65 17.49 -9.58
CA VAL A 30 0.55 16.06 -9.77
C VAL A 30 -0.22 15.77 -11.06
N ASN A 31 0.40 15.06 -11.98
CA ASN A 31 -0.26 14.53 -13.18
C ASN A 31 -0.90 13.18 -12.84
N ILE A 32 -2.19 13.04 -13.13
CA ILE A 32 -2.94 11.81 -12.89
C ILE A 32 -3.41 11.25 -14.23
N GLN A 33 -3.04 10.00 -14.51
CA GLN A 33 -3.45 9.32 -15.74
C GLN A 33 -3.80 7.87 -15.46
N GLN A 34 -4.82 7.35 -16.13
CA GLN A 34 -5.09 5.92 -16.10
C GLN A 34 -4.12 5.17 -16.99
N ILE A 35 -3.58 4.08 -16.47
CA ILE A 35 -2.72 3.16 -17.21
C ILE A 35 -3.32 1.75 -17.21
N LYS A 36 -3.00 0.99 -18.27
CA LYS A 36 -3.34 -0.43 -18.38
C LYS A 36 -2.05 -1.20 -18.60
N VAL A 37 -1.69 -2.01 -17.61
CA VAL A 37 -0.45 -2.79 -17.64
C VAL A 37 -0.80 -4.22 -18.02
N PRO A 38 -0.32 -4.72 -19.17
CA PRO A 38 -0.46 -6.12 -19.54
C PRO A 38 0.34 -6.99 -18.56
N THR A 39 -0.22 -8.11 -18.19
CA THR A 39 0.39 -9.10 -17.33
C THR A 39 0.49 -10.44 -18.05
N GLU A 40 0.98 -11.47 -17.38
CA GLU A 40 1.07 -12.80 -17.96
C GLU A 40 -0.32 -13.35 -18.37
N ASN A 41 -0.33 -14.30 -19.31
CA ASN A 41 -1.53 -15.00 -19.78
C ASN A 41 -2.61 -14.09 -20.40
N GLY A 42 -2.25 -12.93 -20.96
CA GLY A 42 -3.19 -12.02 -21.62
C GLY A 42 -4.10 -11.25 -20.66
N GLN A 43 -3.80 -11.29 -19.37
CA GLN A 43 -4.47 -10.49 -18.35
C GLN A 43 -3.90 -9.06 -18.34
N TRP A 44 -4.59 -8.17 -17.63
CA TRP A 44 -4.13 -6.80 -17.41
C TRP A 44 -4.58 -6.27 -16.03
N VAL A 45 -3.82 -5.32 -15.53
CA VAL A 45 -4.16 -4.50 -14.37
C VAL A 45 -4.38 -3.07 -14.82
N VAL A 46 -5.53 -2.51 -14.48
CA VAL A 46 -5.82 -1.07 -14.63
C VAL A 46 -5.39 -0.36 -13.35
N ALA A 47 -4.77 0.80 -13.51
CA ALA A 47 -4.32 1.61 -12.39
C ALA A 47 -4.39 3.11 -12.72
N ASP A 48 -4.50 3.93 -11.68
CA ASP A 48 -4.25 5.37 -11.78
C ASP A 48 -2.81 5.64 -11.35
N LEU A 49 -2.05 6.25 -12.25
CA LEU A 49 -0.69 6.71 -12.04
C LEU A 49 -0.72 8.19 -11.62
N PHE A 50 -0.32 8.46 -10.39
CA PHE A 50 -0.12 9.81 -9.85
C PHE A 50 1.37 10.14 -9.96
N LYS A 51 1.73 11.03 -10.87
CA LYS A 51 3.11 11.45 -11.09
C LYS A 51 3.31 12.89 -10.63
N PRO A 52 4.05 13.16 -9.55
CA PRO A 52 4.49 14.51 -9.20
C PRO A 52 5.36 15.11 -10.30
N LEU A 53 5.25 16.40 -10.57
CA LEU A 53 6.11 17.10 -11.53
C LEU A 53 7.59 17.07 -11.11
N SER A 54 7.86 16.98 -9.80
CA SER A 54 9.22 16.81 -9.25
C SER A 54 9.88 15.48 -9.59
N ALA A 55 9.07 14.45 -9.96
CA ALA A 55 9.61 13.14 -10.36
C ALA A 55 10.03 13.18 -11.83
N THR A 56 11.34 13.25 -12.06
CA THR A 56 11.97 13.34 -13.37
C THR A 56 13.06 12.28 -13.53
N LYS A 57 13.60 12.12 -14.75
CA LYS A 57 14.72 11.22 -14.98
C LYS A 57 15.95 11.60 -14.15
N ASP A 58 16.20 12.90 -13.96
CA ASP A 58 17.35 13.42 -13.21
C ASP A 58 17.09 13.45 -11.69
N ASN A 59 15.82 13.36 -11.28
CA ASN A 59 15.39 13.28 -9.89
C ASN A 59 14.34 12.19 -9.72
N PRO A 60 14.72 10.89 -9.79
CA PRO A 60 13.77 9.78 -9.67
C PRO A 60 13.15 9.74 -8.29
N ALA A 61 11.83 9.55 -8.23
CA ALA A 61 11.07 9.49 -6.99
C ALA A 61 10.81 8.03 -6.55
N PRO A 62 10.67 7.77 -5.23
CA PRO A 62 10.12 6.52 -4.75
C PRO A 62 8.74 6.26 -5.36
N VAL A 63 8.37 5.00 -5.54
CA VAL A 63 7.02 4.61 -5.99
C VAL A 63 6.29 3.81 -4.94
N VAL A 64 4.99 4.06 -4.78
CA VAL A 64 4.12 3.29 -3.88
C VAL A 64 2.96 2.71 -4.67
N ILE A 65 2.78 1.40 -4.58
CA ILE A 65 1.62 0.71 -5.14
C ILE A 65 0.56 0.65 -4.04
N VAL A 66 -0.64 1.16 -4.34
CA VAL A 66 -1.79 1.22 -3.42
C VAL A 66 -2.82 0.19 -3.83
N ILE A 67 -3.22 -0.68 -2.88
CA ILE A 67 -4.05 -1.85 -3.14
C ILE A 67 -5.30 -1.76 -2.25
N PRO A 68 -6.50 -1.58 -2.82
CA PRO A 68 -7.73 -1.54 -2.04
C PRO A 68 -8.13 -2.92 -1.50
N GLY A 69 -9.14 -2.93 -0.63
CA GLY A 69 -9.70 -4.14 -0.04
C GLY A 69 -10.55 -4.97 -0.99
N PHE A 70 -11.12 -6.05 -0.44
CA PHE A 70 -12.02 -6.94 -1.19
C PHE A 70 -13.25 -6.18 -1.70
N GLN A 71 -13.62 -6.43 -2.95
CA GLN A 71 -14.73 -5.79 -3.66
C GLN A 71 -14.63 -4.24 -3.73
N ARG A 72 -13.41 -3.73 -3.78
CA ARG A 72 -13.13 -2.29 -3.89
C ARG A 72 -12.27 -2.01 -5.11
N SER A 73 -12.45 -0.85 -5.72
CA SER A 73 -11.64 -0.34 -6.81
C SER A 73 -10.61 0.67 -6.31
N LYS A 74 -9.70 1.08 -7.18
CA LYS A 74 -8.59 2.02 -6.91
C LYS A 74 -9.04 3.35 -6.30
N GLU A 75 -10.26 3.79 -6.60
CA GLU A 75 -10.80 5.06 -6.08
C GLU A 75 -11.01 5.05 -4.56
N THR A 76 -11.21 3.87 -3.96
CA THR A 76 -11.48 3.75 -2.51
C THR A 76 -10.34 4.29 -1.65
N LEU A 77 -9.09 4.22 -2.15
CA LEU A 77 -7.90 4.71 -1.45
C LEU A 77 -7.28 5.94 -2.14
N SER A 78 -8.10 6.72 -2.83
CA SER A 78 -7.65 7.93 -3.55
C SER A 78 -7.08 8.99 -2.61
N ASN A 79 -7.59 9.10 -1.38
CA ASN A 79 -7.05 9.96 -0.33
C ASN A 79 -5.58 9.63 -0.03
N ILE A 80 -5.25 8.36 0.16
CA ILE A 80 -3.87 7.90 0.39
C ILE A 80 -3.01 8.21 -0.86
N SER A 81 -3.53 7.93 -2.04
CA SER A 81 -2.81 8.15 -3.31
C SER A 81 -2.50 9.63 -3.54
N ILE A 82 -3.45 10.51 -3.25
CA ILE A 82 -3.28 11.97 -3.34
C ILE A 82 -2.22 12.45 -2.33
N GLU A 83 -2.31 12.04 -1.07
CA GLU A 83 -1.37 12.47 -0.04
C GLU A 83 0.05 11.99 -0.27
N LEU A 84 0.26 10.75 -0.68
CA LEU A 84 1.58 10.25 -1.02
C LEU A 84 2.17 10.99 -2.22
N SER A 85 1.36 11.27 -3.24
CA SER A 85 1.82 12.00 -4.43
C SER A 85 2.17 13.46 -4.13
N ARG A 86 1.42 14.13 -3.24
CA ARG A 86 1.75 15.47 -2.73
C ARG A 86 3.08 15.52 -1.99
N ARG A 87 3.47 14.41 -1.37
CA ARG A 87 4.78 14.25 -0.70
C ARG A 87 5.91 13.87 -1.66
N GLY A 88 5.68 13.96 -2.97
CA GLY A 88 6.69 13.74 -4.00
C GLY A 88 6.89 12.27 -4.39
N MET A 89 6.07 11.35 -3.94
CA MET A 89 6.13 9.95 -4.34
C MET A 89 5.32 9.71 -5.62
N VAL A 90 5.80 8.90 -6.53
CA VAL A 90 4.96 8.35 -7.59
C VAL A 90 4.02 7.32 -6.97
N VAL A 91 2.73 7.36 -7.33
CA VAL A 91 1.76 6.39 -6.81
C VAL A 91 1.09 5.65 -7.96
N ILE A 92 0.96 4.34 -7.81
CA ILE A 92 0.22 3.47 -8.73
C ILE A 92 -0.91 2.83 -7.93
N SER A 93 -2.12 3.41 -8.03
CA SER A 93 -3.32 2.88 -7.37
C SER A 93 -3.99 1.89 -8.29
N ILE A 94 -4.01 0.60 -7.92
CA ILE A 94 -4.47 -0.48 -8.80
C ILE A 94 -5.94 -0.84 -8.56
N ASP A 95 -6.64 -1.19 -9.65
CA ASP A 95 -7.80 -2.05 -9.56
C ASP A 95 -7.33 -3.49 -9.37
N PRO A 96 -7.67 -4.16 -8.27
CA PRO A 96 -7.32 -5.57 -8.10
C PRO A 96 -7.91 -6.45 -9.20
N TYR A 97 -7.30 -7.60 -9.49
CA TYR A 97 -7.88 -8.58 -10.39
C TYR A 97 -9.34 -8.87 -10.04
N ALA A 98 -10.20 -8.97 -11.06
CA ALA A 98 -11.64 -9.16 -10.98
C ALA A 98 -12.40 -8.01 -10.29
N GLN A 99 -11.79 -6.82 -10.22
CA GLN A 99 -12.39 -5.60 -9.66
C GLN A 99 -12.08 -4.41 -10.57
N GLY A 100 -12.94 -3.40 -10.58
CA GLY A 100 -12.78 -2.21 -11.41
C GLY A 100 -12.58 -2.54 -12.89
N GLY A 101 -11.56 -1.95 -13.51
CA GLY A 101 -11.22 -2.15 -14.93
C GLY A 101 -10.23 -3.29 -15.20
N SER A 102 -9.73 -3.96 -14.18
CA SER A 102 -8.77 -5.05 -14.32
C SER A 102 -9.43 -6.35 -14.77
N SER A 103 -8.66 -7.19 -15.47
CA SER A 103 -9.12 -8.52 -15.90
C SER A 103 -9.36 -9.45 -14.71
N SER A 104 -10.06 -10.55 -14.95
CA SER A 104 -10.22 -11.62 -13.96
C SER A 104 -8.88 -12.29 -13.66
N SER A 105 -8.73 -12.76 -12.42
CA SER A 105 -7.58 -13.60 -12.07
C SER A 105 -7.74 -15.02 -12.60
N MET A 106 -6.66 -15.61 -13.04
CA MET A 106 -6.57 -17.05 -13.35
C MET A 106 -6.36 -17.90 -12.10
N GLN A 107 -6.12 -17.29 -10.94
CA GLN A 107 -5.82 -17.95 -9.68
C GLN A 107 -7.00 -17.91 -8.71
N ARG A 108 -7.35 -19.04 -8.09
CA ARG A 108 -8.42 -19.12 -7.08
C ARG A 108 -8.17 -18.22 -5.85
N ARG A 109 -6.93 -17.86 -5.57
CA ARG A 109 -6.53 -17.03 -4.41
C ARG A 109 -5.60 -15.90 -4.85
N ALA A 110 -6.13 -15.04 -5.72
CA ALA A 110 -5.38 -13.93 -6.32
C ALA A 110 -4.66 -13.04 -5.29
N ALA A 111 -5.31 -12.72 -4.16
CA ALA A 111 -4.68 -11.92 -3.10
C ALA A 111 -3.39 -12.56 -2.55
N THR A 112 -3.38 -13.89 -2.41
CA THR A 112 -2.27 -14.62 -1.80
C THR A 112 -1.18 -14.95 -2.82
N LYS A 113 -1.56 -15.29 -4.05
CA LYS A 113 -0.62 -15.82 -5.06
C LYS A 113 -0.11 -14.76 -6.03
N GLU A 114 -0.88 -13.71 -6.26
CA GLU A 114 -0.60 -12.68 -7.26
C GLU A 114 -0.67 -11.25 -6.67
N GLY A 115 -0.93 -11.15 -5.33
CA GLY A 115 -1.12 -9.85 -4.69
C GLY A 115 -2.20 -9.00 -5.37
N TYR A 116 -3.27 -9.64 -5.86
CA TYR A 116 -4.33 -9.00 -6.64
C TYR A 116 -3.85 -8.30 -7.92
N GLY A 117 -2.75 -8.76 -8.52
CA GLY A 117 -2.13 -8.11 -9.68
C GLY A 117 -0.96 -7.20 -9.32
N MET A 118 -0.75 -6.90 -8.03
CA MET A 118 0.36 -6.05 -7.58
C MET A 118 1.72 -6.66 -7.93
N PHE A 119 1.88 -7.99 -7.90
CA PHE A 119 3.16 -8.61 -8.27
C PHE A 119 3.56 -8.28 -9.70
N ALA A 120 2.59 -8.30 -10.63
CA ALA A 120 2.84 -7.91 -12.02
C ALA A 120 3.23 -6.43 -12.15
N ILE A 121 2.65 -5.55 -11.34
CA ILE A 121 3.04 -4.13 -11.32
C ILE A 121 4.46 -3.95 -10.78
N VAL A 122 4.86 -4.66 -9.71
CA VAL A 122 6.24 -4.63 -9.21
C VAL A 122 7.22 -5.12 -10.28
N GLU A 123 6.88 -6.20 -10.98
CA GLU A 123 7.70 -6.71 -12.09
C GLU A 123 7.78 -5.70 -13.23
N TYR A 124 6.66 -5.10 -13.62
CA TYR A 124 6.63 -4.06 -14.66
C TYR A 124 7.53 -2.87 -14.29
N ILE A 125 7.39 -2.31 -13.08
CA ILE A 125 8.23 -1.20 -12.61
C ILE A 125 9.71 -1.58 -12.67
N SER A 126 10.04 -2.79 -12.20
CA SER A 126 11.43 -3.25 -12.11
C SER A 126 12.10 -3.41 -13.49
N ASN A 127 11.33 -3.81 -14.51
CA ASN A 127 11.86 -4.22 -15.81
C ASN A 127 11.66 -3.18 -16.92
N THR A 128 10.76 -2.19 -16.76
CA THR A 128 10.50 -1.19 -17.80
C THR A 128 11.46 -0.01 -17.73
N ASP A 129 11.84 0.53 -18.87
CA ASP A 129 12.56 1.82 -18.98
C ASP A 129 11.62 3.01 -19.19
N ASN A 130 10.33 2.75 -19.42
CA ASN A 130 9.33 3.79 -19.64
C ASN A 130 9.05 4.64 -18.39
N LEU A 131 9.36 4.12 -17.19
CA LEU A 131 9.19 4.79 -15.91
C LEU A 131 10.53 5.28 -15.35
N ASN A 132 11.33 5.97 -16.18
CA ASN A 132 12.67 6.44 -15.84
C ASN A 132 12.72 7.50 -14.74
N TYR A 133 11.57 8.04 -14.34
CA TYR A 133 11.38 8.97 -13.23
C TYR A 133 11.10 8.27 -11.89
N ILE A 134 11.17 6.93 -11.84
CA ILE A 134 11.00 6.13 -10.63
C ILE A 134 12.35 5.60 -10.13
N ASP A 135 12.62 5.75 -8.85
CA ASP A 135 13.70 5.05 -8.17
C ASP A 135 13.30 3.59 -7.92
N LYS A 136 13.72 2.71 -8.82
CA LYS A 136 13.40 1.27 -8.76
C LYS A 136 13.96 0.56 -7.50
N SER A 137 14.86 1.18 -6.76
CA SER A 137 15.36 0.66 -5.48
C SER A 137 14.43 0.94 -4.29
N LYS A 138 13.42 1.83 -4.49
CA LYS A 138 12.49 2.31 -3.47
C LYS A 138 11.03 2.05 -3.83
N ILE A 139 10.72 0.79 -4.14
CA ILE A 139 9.33 0.36 -4.38
C ILE A 139 8.65 0.07 -3.04
N GLY A 140 7.62 0.83 -2.71
CA GLY A 140 6.74 0.60 -1.58
C GLY A 140 5.43 -0.06 -2.03
N VAL A 141 4.80 -0.80 -1.14
CA VAL A 141 3.45 -1.34 -1.33
C VAL A 141 2.61 -1.07 -0.10
N THR A 142 1.37 -0.68 -0.28
CA THR A 142 0.43 -0.49 0.83
C THR A 142 -0.95 -0.96 0.42
N GLY A 143 -1.76 -1.33 1.40
CA GLY A 143 -3.13 -1.69 1.13
C GLY A 143 -3.93 -1.93 2.41
N HIS A 144 -5.24 -1.84 2.27
CA HIS A 144 -6.17 -2.03 3.36
C HIS A 144 -6.89 -3.38 3.25
N SER A 145 -7.13 -4.06 4.37
CA SER A 145 -7.88 -5.32 4.44
C SER A 145 -7.25 -6.39 3.52
N ALA A 146 -7.97 -6.88 2.54
CA ALA A 146 -7.43 -7.82 1.54
C ALA A 146 -6.24 -7.23 0.75
N GLY A 147 -6.20 -5.90 0.53
CA GLY A 147 -5.04 -5.21 -0.02
C GLY A 147 -3.84 -5.22 0.93
N GLY A 148 -4.08 -5.13 2.24
CA GLY A 148 -3.04 -5.32 3.26
C GLY A 148 -2.46 -6.74 3.25
N LEU A 149 -3.32 -7.76 3.06
CA LEU A 149 -2.85 -9.12 2.83
C LEU A 149 -2.00 -9.22 1.57
N ALA A 150 -2.41 -8.58 0.49
CA ALA A 150 -1.63 -8.55 -0.75
C ALA A 150 -0.26 -7.90 -0.54
N ALA A 151 -0.20 -6.79 0.20
CA ALA A 151 1.05 -6.08 0.49
C ALA A 151 2.04 -6.96 1.26
N ILE A 152 1.61 -7.63 2.34
CA ILE A 152 2.52 -8.53 3.11
C ILE A 152 2.90 -9.77 2.30
N ARG A 153 1.99 -10.30 1.46
CA ARG A 153 2.31 -11.42 0.56
C ARG A 153 3.32 -11.02 -0.50
N GLY A 154 3.28 -9.78 -1.00
CA GLY A 154 4.32 -9.23 -1.88
C GLY A 154 5.68 -9.16 -1.20
N ALA A 155 5.75 -8.62 0.02
CA ALA A 155 7.00 -8.61 0.78
C ALA A 155 7.60 -10.01 0.99
N GLN A 156 6.75 -11.02 1.21
CA GLN A 156 7.16 -12.42 1.34
C GLN A 156 7.60 -13.03 0.00
N TYR A 157 6.87 -12.76 -1.08
CA TYR A 157 7.15 -13.30 -2.42
C TYR A 157 8.49 -12.77 -2.95
N PHE A 158 8.65 -11.46 -3.00
CA PHE A 158 9.87 -10.83 -3.51
C PHE A 158 11.05 -10.99 -2.54
N GLY A 159 10.80 -11.07 -1.24
CA GLY A 159 11.84 -11.39 -0.28
C GLY A 159 12.36 -12.83 -0.41
N ASN A 160 11.49 -13.78 -0.76
CA ASN A 160 11.90 -15.16 -1.03
C ASN A 160 12.67 -15.32 -2.35
N GLN A 161 12.43 -14.44 -3.33
CA GLN A 161 13.19 -14.41 -4.59
C GLN A 161 14.59 -13.81 -4.41
N ALA A 162 14.76 -12.91 -3.45
CA ALA A 162 16.04 -12.27 -3.14
C ALA A 162 16.98 -13.28 -2.45
N LYS A 163 17.69 -14.07 -3.25
CA LYS A 163 18.63 -15.11 -2.77
C LYS A 163 20.02 -14.50 -2.58
N GLY A 164 20.68 -14.88 -1.47
CA GLY A 164 22.01 -14.42 -1.13
C GLY A 164 22.05 -13.32 -0.06
N ILE A 165 23.23 -13.10 0.54
CA ILE A 165 23.42 -12.19 1.66
C ILE A 165 23.28 -10.72 1.22
N THR A 166 23.64 -10.40 -0.02
CA THR A 166 23.63 -9.03 -0.58
C THR A 166 22.39 -8.75 -1.45
N SER A 167 21.49 -9.71 -1.61
CA SER A 167 20.33 -9.59 -2.49
C SER A 167 19.16 -8.94 -1.76
N TYR A 168 18.72 -7.79 -2.25
CA TYR A 168 17.58 -7.08 -1.70
C TYR A 168 16.27 -7.49 -2.41
N SER A 169 15.18 -7.51 -1.66
CA SER A 169 13.84 -7.64 -2.22
C SER A 169 13.52 -6.49 -3.18
N LYS A 170 12.79 -6.72 -4.27
CA LYS A 170 12.25 -5.66 -5.12
C LYS A 170 11.37 -4.70 -4.31
N ILE A 171 10.62 -5.21 -3.33
CA ILE A 171 9.85 -4.37 -2.41
C ILE A 171 10.77 -3.87 -1.29
N HIS A 172 10.97 -2.55 -1.23
CA HIS A 172 11.73 -1.88 -0.18
C HIS A 172 10.94 -1.82 1.13
N SER A 173 9.67 -1.48 1.06
CA SER A 173 8.81 -1.30 2.24
C SER A 173 7.38 -1.79 1.94
N ALA A 174 6.75 -2.42 2.92
CA ALA A 174 5.35 -2.78 2.86
C ALA A 174 4.60 -2.22 4.07
N TYR A 175 3.48 -1.53 3.84
CA TYR A 175 2.60 -1.05 4.90
C TYR A 175 1.28 -1.80 4.84
N VAL A 176 0.95 -2.49 5.94
CA VAL A 176 -0.19 -3.41 6.05
C VAL A 176 -1.24 -2.79 6.93
N SER A 177 -2.37 -2.41 6.36
CA SER A 177 -3.48 -1.81 7.07
C SER A 177 -4.64 -2.80 7.21
N GLY A 178 -5.14 -2.99 8.44
CA GLY A 178 -6.33 -3.79 8.72
C GLY A 178 -6.23 -5.29 8.39
N MET A 179 -5.00 -5.88 8.38
CA MET A 179 -4.81 -7.31 8.11
C MET A 179 -3.63 -7.88 8.90
N LEU A 180 -3.92 -8.53 10.02
CA LEU A 180 -2.88 -8.94 10.97
C LEU A 180 -2.66 -10.46 11.06
N ARG A 181 -3.70 -11.25 10.87
CA ARG A 181 -3.64 -12.68 11.17
C ARG A 181 -2.83 -13.50 10.18
N MET A 182 -3.01 -13.26 8.88
CA MET A 182 -2.55 -14.21 7.84
C MET A 182 -1.12 -13.97 7.33
N GLY A 183 -0.45 -12.91 7.78
CA GLY A 183 0.89 -12.52 7.28
C GLY A 183 2.05 -12.84 8.22
N PHE A 184 1.77 -12.96 9.53
CA PHE A 184 2.82 -12.92 10.57
C PHE A 184 3.09 -14.27 11.24
N GLU A 185 2.78 -15.37 10.56
CA GLU A 185 3.20 -16.72 11.00
C GLU A 185 4.72 -16.90 10.81
N LYS A 186 5.38 -17.57 11.76
CA LYS A 186 6.84 -17.77 11.77
C LYS A 186 7.41 -18.27 10.43
N LYS A 187 6.72 -19.20 9.74
CA LYS A 187 7.13 -19.73 8.43
C LYS A 187 7.15 -18.70 7.31
N HIS A 188 6.36 -17.61 7.45
CA HIS A 188 6.24 -16.55 6.47
C HIS A 188 7.19 -15.39 6.75
N LEU A 189 7.49 -15.10 8.01
CA LEU A 189 8.40 -14.02 8.40
C LEU A 189 9.80 -14.21 7.83
N LYS A 190 10.32 -15.45 7.80
CA LYS A 190 11.64 -15.78 7.24
C LYS A 190 11.84 -15.36 5.77
N LYS A 191 10.74 -15.09 5.05
CA LYS A 191 10.77 -14.66 3.66
C LYS A 191 10.81 -13.14 3.49
N ILE A 192 10.59 -12.38 4.56
CA ILE A 192 10.52 -10.92 4.50
C ILE A 192 11.92 -10.34 4.52
N LYS A 193 12.22 -9.50 3.52
CA LYS A 193 13.47 -8.72 3.40
C LYS A 193 13.12 -7.27 3.03
N SER A 194 12.14 -6.70 3.73
CA SER A 194 11.57 -5.37 3.50
C SER A 194 11.27 -4.72 4.84
N ASN A 195 11.26 -3.39 4.89
CA ASN A 195 10.72 -2.65 6.01
C ASN A 195 9.20 -2.91 6.11
N ILE A 196 8.65 -3.03 7.31
CA ILE A 196 7.24 -3.36 7.52
C ILE A 196 6.59 -2.32 8.42
N GLY A 197 5.55 -1.65 7.92
CA GLY A 197 4.60 -0.90 8.73
C GLY A 197 3.32 -1.72 8.91
N VAL A 198 2.70 -1.61 10.06
CA VAL A 198 1.42 -2.23 10.35
C VAL A 198 0.51 -1.22 11.02
N SER A 199 -0.71 -1.06 10.53
CA SER A 199 -1.76 -0.36 11.24
C SER A 199 -2.98 -1.25 11.45
N TYR A 200 -3.68 -1.01 12.54
CA TYR A 200 -4.91 -1.71 12.87
C TYR A 200 -5.93 -0.77 13.50
N ALA A 201 -7.20 -1.02 13.21
CA ALA A 201 -8.30 -0.33 13.86
C ALA A 201 -8.63 -1.02 15.19
N LEU A 202 -8.66 -0.24 16.28
CA LEU A 202 -8.84 -0.77 17.63
C LEU A 202 -10.19 -1.48 17.82
N TYR A 203 -11.20 -1.04 17.10
CA TYR A 203 -12.56 -1.60 17.15
C TYR A 203 -12.85 -2.57 15.98
N ASP A 204 -11.80 -3.00 15.28
CA ASP A 204 -11.90 -4.01 14.23
C ASP A 204 -11.93 -5.41 14.86
N GLU A 205 -12.96 -6.19 14.56
CA GLU A 205 -13.02 -7.60 14.98
C GLU A 205 -11.79 -8.40 14.48
N GLY A 206 -11.17 -7.99 13.37
CA GLY A 206 -9.93 -8.57 12.88
C GLY A 206 -8.77 -8.40 13.85
N ALA A 207 -8.68 -7.25 14.55
CA ALA A 207 -7.70 -7.04 15.63
C ALA A 207 -7.95 -7.98 16.81
N TRP A 208 -9.20 -8.25 17.15
CA TRP A 208 -9.59 -9.16 18.24
C TRP A 208 -9.35 -10.64 17.92
N GLN A 209 -9.08 -10.98 16.68
CA GLN A 209 -8.73 -12.36 16.28
C GLN A 209 -7.27 -12.75 16.57
N ASN A 210 -6.46 -11.86 17.17
CA ASN A 210 -5.12 -12.21 17.64
C ASN A 210 -5.17 -13.29 18.76
N GLN A 211 -4.01 -13.86 19.10
CA GLN A 211 -3.93 -14.95 20.09
C GLN A 211 -4.36 -14.52 21.51
N LEU A 212 -4.30 -13.23 21.84
CA LEU A 212 -4.75 -12.71 23.15
C LEU A 212 -6.25 -12.46 23.21
N LYS A 213 -6.97 -12.54 22.08
CA LYS A 213 -8.42 -12.32 22.00
C LYS A 213 -8.87 -10.95 22.51
N ASN A 214 -8.10 -9.91 22.23
CA ASN A 214 -8.41 -8.53 22.55
C ASN A 214 -8.02 -7.59 21.39
N GLY A 215 -8.45 -6.32 21.46
CA GLY A 215 -8.17 -5.33 20.43
C GLY A 215 -6.77 -4.69 20.52
N ASP A 216 -6.04 -4.91 21.61
CA ASP A 216 -4.70 -4.36 21.81
C ASP A 216 -3.63 -5.29 21.23
N LEU A 217 -2.97 -4.83 20.18
CA LEU A 217 -1.93 -5.60 19.51
C LEU A 217 -0.52 -5.33 20.04
N THR A 218 -0.34 -4.43 21.00
CA THR A 218 1.00 -4.08 21.51
C THR A 218 1.72 -5.25 22.17
N LYS A 219 0.96 -6.23 22.68
CA LYS A 219 1.46 -7.48 23.27
C LYS A 219 1.10 -8.73 22.46
N ALA A 220 0.44 -8.55 21.30
CA ALA A 220 -0.02 -9.68 20.51
C ALA A 220 1.18 -10.50 19.99
N PRO A 221 1.15 -11.82 20.16
CA PRO A 221 2.25 -12.68 19.71
C PRO A 221 2.59 -12.55 18.23
N GLU A 222 1.63 -12.19 17.38
CA GLU A 222 1.81 -11.93 15.95
C GLU A 222 2.75 -10.75 15.72
N ILE A 223 2.50 -9.65 16.41
CA ILE A 223 3.30 -8.42 16.30
C ILE A 223 4.67 -8.60 16.93
N LEU A 224 4.74 -9.24 18.10
CA LEU A 224 6.01 -9.53 18.77
C LEU A 224 6.90 -10.43 17.92
N ARG A 225 6.32 -11.45 17.26
CA ARG A 225 7.05 -12.29 16.31
C ARG A 225 7.61 -11.50 15.13
N LEU A 226 6.83 -10.55 14.56
CA LEU A 226 7.29 -9.70 13.47
C LEU A 226 8.52 -8.90 13.91
N ILE A 227 8.42 -8.14 14.99
CA ILE A 227 9.50 -7.26 15.46
C ILE A 227 10.74 -8.07 15.85
N ASN A 228 10.56 -9.12 16.64
CA ASN A 228 11.68 -9.96 17.07
C ASN A 228 12.34 -10.68 15.89
N HIS A 229 11.58 -11.01 14.84
CA HIS A 229 12.16 -11.58 13.62
C HIS A 229 12.94 -10.53 12.81
N GLN A 230 12.40 -9.33 12.63
CA GLN A 230 13.07 -8.24 11.92
C GLN A 230 14.37 -7.80 12.62
N LEU A 231 14.45 -7.98 13.93
CA LEU A 231 15.58 -7.63 14.77
C LEU A 231 16.35 -8.85 15.32
N ALA A 232 16.29 -9.99 14.63
CA ALA A 232 16.90 -11.24 15.10
C ALA A 232 18.39 -11.15 15.42
N ASP A 233 19.10 -10.21 14.79
CA ASP A 233 20.52 -9.93 15.06
C ASP A 233 20.74 -9.07 16.31
N SER A 234 19.67 -8.51 16.90
CA SER A 234 19.75 -7.76 18.16
C SER A 234 19.62 -8.71 19.35
N LYS A 235 20.35 -8.41 20.44
CA LYS A 235 20.22 -9.15 21.71
C LYS A 235 18.89 -8.89 22.44
N ASN A 236 18.03 -8.01 21.88
CA ASN A 236 16.78 -7.60 22.50
C ASN A 236 15.66 -8.53 22.05
N ASN A 237 14.94 -9.08 23.02
CA ASN A 237 13.69 -9.81 22.80
C ASN A 237 12.53 -8.96 23.33
N PHE A 238 11.75 -8.39 22.44
CA PHE A 238 10.64 -7.52 22.82
C PHE A 238 9.44 -8.36 23.28
N ASN A 239 8.88 -7.97 24.41
CA ASN A 239 7.66 -8.55 24.98
C ASN A 239 6.47 -7.58 24.97
N ASN A 240 6.70 -6.34 24.52
CA ASN A 240 5.72 -5.29 24.30
C ASN A 240 6.25 -4.33 23.23
N VAL A 241 5.35 -3.70 22.47
CA VAL A 241 5.68 -2.67 21.49
C VAL A 241 4.98 -1.36 21.82
N GLU A 242 5.63 -0.26 21.50
CA GLU A 242 5.09 1.08 21.64
C GLU A 242 4.52 1.53 20.29
N ILE A 243 3.27 2.02 20.30
CA ILE A 243 2.62 2.56 19.12
C ILE A 243 3.37 3.81 18.62
N GLY A 244 3.58 3.89 17.31
CA GLY A 244 4.29 4.99 16.67
C GLY A 244 5.81 4.94 16.79
N LYS A 245 6.36 3.99 17.55
CA LYS A 245 7.81 3.82 17.69
C LYS A 245 8.39 3.02 16.54
N PHE A 246 9.53 3.49 16.04
CA PHE A 246 10.31 2.76 15.05
C PHE A 246 11.25 1.75 15.72
N TYR A 247 11.25 0.54 15.19
CA TYR A 247 12.16 -0.56 15.53
C TYR A 247 13.03 -0.90 14.32
N GLY A 248 14.33 -1.07 14.50
CA GLY A 248 15.27 -1.38 13.42
C GLY A 248 15.68 -0.19 12.55
N GLU A 249 16.30 -0.49 11.42
CA GLU A 249 16.95 0.48 10.54
C GLU A 249 16.43 0.39 9.11
N LEU A 250 16.11 1.54 8.51
CA LEU A 250 15.52 1.62 7.17
C LEU A 250 16.45 1.00 6.09
N ASN A 251 17.73 1.33 6.16
CA ASN A 251 18.73 0.89 5.18
C ASN A 251 19.04 -0.61 5.27
N LYS A 252 18.85 -1.21 6.45
CA LYS A 252 18.97 -2.66 6.64
C LYS A 252 17.71 -3.42 6.23
N ARG A 253 16.67 -2.69 5.82
CA ARG A 253 15.35 -3.24 5.44
C ARG A 253 14.69 -4.10 6.52
N ASN A 254 14.95 -3.77 7.76
CA ASN A 254 14.37 -4.41 8.95
C ASN A 254 13.61 -3.43 9.85
N LYS A 255 13.36 -2.20 9.35
CA LYS A 255 12.61 -1.20 10.11
C LYS A 255 11.14 -1.59 10.21
N THR A 256 10.60 -1.51 11.42
CA THR A 256 9.22 -1.84 11.71
C THR A 256 8.57 -0.72 12.51
N ILE A 257 7.30 -0.44 12.24
CA ILE A 257 6.46 0.48 12.99
C ILE A 257 5.05 -0.10 13.12
N ILE A 258 4.42 0.14 14.26
CA ILE A 258 3.04 -0.26 14.52
C ILE A 258 2.21 0.97 14.87
N HIS A 259 1.10 1.13 14.19
CA HIS A 259 0.10 2.18 14.46
C HIS A 259 -1.24 1.56 14.83
N ASN A 260 -2.07 2.31 15.57
CA ASN A 260 -3.46 1.98 15.77
C ASN A 260 -4.33 3.22 15.57
N GLU A 261 -5.52 2.99 15.05
CA GLU A 261 -6.57 4.00 14.88
C GLU A 261 -7.78 3.61 15.73
N LYS A 262 -8.41 4.59 16.38
CA LYS A 262 -9.60 4.36 17.24
C LYS A 262 -10.88 4.36 16.41
N VAL A 263 -10.91 3.58 15.37
CA VAL A 263 -12.01 3.47 14.41
C VAL A 263 -12.40 2.03 14.15
N LEU A 264 -13.45 1.85 13.34
CA LEU A 264 -13.85 0.55 12.79
C LEU A 264 -13.04 0.22 11.53
N HIS A 265 -12.94 -1.06 11.19
CA HIS A 265 -12.23 -1.55 10.01
C HIS A 265 -12.51 -0.76 8.71
N PRO A 266 -13.76 -0.51 8.29
CA PRO A 266 -14.00 0.20 7.03
C PRO A 266 -13.62 1.68 7.05
N LEU A 267 -13.44 2.27 8.23
CA LEU A 267 -13.07 3.69 8.38
C LEU A 267 -11.55 3.89 8.50
N GLN A 268 -10.79 2.84 8.77
CA GLN A 268 -9.35 2.90 8.98
C GLN A 268 -8.57 3.60 7.83
N PRO A 269 -8.90 3.43 6.54
CA PRO A 269 -8.19 4.13 5.48
C PRO A 269 -8.43 5.65 5.43
N TYR A 270 -9.35 6.16 6.21
CA TYR A 270 -9.78 7.58 6.24
C TYR A 270 -9.41 8.29 7.53
N ASP A 271 -8.86 7.58 8.51
CA ASP A 271 -8.36 8.13 9.78
C ASP A 271 -6.86 8.42 9.64
N PHE A 272 -6.52 9.72 9.66
CA PHE A 272 -5.14 10.22 9.49
C PHE A 272 -4.73 11.08 10.68
#